data_f74a23d89bea601091c99c5a90d2b03b
#
_entry.id   f74a23d89bea601091c99c5a90d2b03b
#
_cell.length_a   1.000
_cell.length_b   1.000
_cell.length_c   1.000
_cell.angle_alpha   90.00
_cell.angle_beta   90.00
_cell.angle_gamma   90.00
#
_symmetry.space_group_name_H-M   'P 1'
#
loop_
_entity.id
_entity.type
_entity.pdbx_description
1 polymer ?
#
loop_
_entity_poly.entity_id
_entity_poly.type
_entity_poly.pdbx_seq_one_letter_code
_entity_poly.pdbx_strand_id
1 'polypeptide(L)'
;MTRARRPEDWGRDLERARKGEAELAEILRADPRIRDLEDHTGDFDTLDFSFTHGGRRVYVDLKEKLRRYSSGIAGLWPEVPPADLFIVDETVFRRIVWQGGGGYLVVHDHPGRRWAIFGPWELTLGPRIRYQRRGTRTSEFFKGKVLLSLSAAAGIGPRFSVDDLLGVVASSVRRRDQVGPVPIPGEAPPVVGGF
;
A
#
# COMPACT_ATOMS: atom_id res chain seq x y z
N MET A 1 28.80 0.69 -4.87
CA MET A 1 28.40 -0.57 -5.50
C MET A 1 27.39 -1.29 -4.64
N THR A 2 26.15 -1.40 -5.05
CA THR A 2 25.13 -2.18 -4.33
C THR A 2 25.38 -3.65 -4.60
N ARG A 3 25.72 -4.41 -3.55
CA ARG A 3 25.92 -5.86 -3.61
C ARG A 3 24.67 -6.54 -4.18
N ALA A 4 24.81 -7.40 -5.17
CA ALA A 4 23.71 -8.22 -5.67
C ALA A 4 23.12 -9.06 -4.52
N ARG A 5 21.78 -9.16 -4.45
CA ARG A 5 21.09 -10.01 -3.46
C ARG A 5 21.53 -11.46 -3.67
N ARG A 6 21.90 -12.11 -2.58
CA ARG A 6 22.21 -13.55 -2.55
C ARG A 6 20.95 -14.33 -2.20
N PRO A 7 20.88 -15.64 -2.52
CA PRO A 7 19.76 -16.49 -2.12
C PRO A 7 19.47 -16.47 -0.62
N GLU A 8 20.52 -16.40 0.23
CA GLU A 8 20.37 -16.33 1.69
C GLU A 8 19.68 -15.04 2.16
N ASP A 9 19.80 -13.95 1.40
CA ASP A 9 19.15 -12.68 1.70
C ASP A 9 17.62 -12.79 1.53
N TRP A 10 17.15 -13.65 0.62
CA TRP A 10 15.73 -13.90 0.38
C TRP A 10 15.06 -14.58 1.58
N GLY A 11 15.70 -15.60 2.15
CA GLY A 11 15.18 -16.30 3.33
C GLY A 11 14.97 -15.35 4.51
N ARG A 12 15.97 -14.52 4.80
CA ARG A 12 15.90 -13.52 5.88
C ARG A 12 14.88 -12.41 5.62
N ASP A 13 14.79 -11.95 4.37
CA ASP A 13 13.79 -10.92 4.01
C ASP A 13 12.37 -11.51 4.15
N LEU A 14 12.15 -12.76 3.77
CA LEU A 14 10.86 -13.46 3.90
C LEU A 14 10.50 -13.72 5.38
N GLU A 15 11.45 -14.13 6.19
CA GLU A 15 11.24 -14.35 7.63
C GLU A 15 10.84 -13.05 8.35
N ARG A 16 11.47 -11.93 7.98
CA ARG A 16 11.11 -10.61 8.53
C ARG A 16 9.72 -10.17 8.08
N ALA A 17 9.40 -10.34 6.79
CA ALA A 17 8.07 -10.03 6.28
C ALA A 17 7.00 -10.81 7.06
N ARG A 18 7.17 -12.11 7.24
CA ARG A 18 6.25 -12.95 8.03
C ARG A 18 6.11 -12.49 9.48
N LYS A 19 7.18 -11.99 10.09
CA LYS A 19 7.11 -11.44 11.45
C LYS A 19 6.27 -10.17 11.51
N GLY A 20 6.45 -9.25 10.56
CA GLY A 20 5.66 -8.03 10.46
C GLY A 20 4.19 -8.32 10.15
N GLU A 21 3.92 -9.29 9.28
CA GLU A 21 2.58 -9.77 8.96
C GLU A 21 1.90 -10.36 10.19
N ALA A 22 2.60 -11.22 10.96
CA ALA A 22 2.07 -11.81 12.19
C ALA A 22 1.76 -10.74 13.26
N GLU A 23 2.65 -9.76 13.45
CA GLU A 23 2.43 -8.63 14.36
C GLU A 23 1.19 -7.82 13.96
N LEU A 24 1.05 -7.49 12.69
CA LEU A 24 -0.12 -6.77 12.19
C LEU A 24 -1.41 -7.59 12.38
N ALA A 25 -1.37 -8.89 12.09
CA ALA A 25 -2.50 -9.80 12.28
C ALA A 25 -2.97 -9.83 13.74
N GLU A 26 -2.03 -9.90 14.72
CA GLU A 26 -2.35 -9.87 16.14
C GLU A 26 -3.03 -8.56 16.56
N ILE A 27 -2.50 -7.43 16.09
CA ILE A 27 -3.07 -6.11 16.38
C ILE A 27 -4.48 -6.00 15.80
N LEU A 28 -4.70 -6.44 14.55
CA LEU A 28 -6.01 -6.41 13.91
C LEU A 28 -7.02 -7.32 14.62
N ARG A 29 -6.61 -8.55 15.05
CA ARG A 29 -7.49 -9.48 15.78
C ARG A 29 -7.90 -8.97 17.15
N ALA A 30 -7.04 -8.21 17.81
CA ALA A 30 -7.31 -7.69 19.14
C ALA A 30 -8.37 -6.57 19.16
N ASP A 31 -8.66 -5.94 18.02
CA ASP A 31 -9.59 -4.83 17.96
C ASP A 31 -11.01 -5.30 17.61
N PRO A 32 -12.03 -5.10 18.48
CA PRO A 32 -13.39 -5.59 18.26
C PRO A 32 -14.13 -4.93 17.09
N ARG A 33 -13.61 -3.85 16.55
CA ARG A 33 -14.16 -3.16 15.37
C ARG A 33 -13.77 -3.85 14.07
N ILE A 34 -12.74 -4.71 14.10
CA ILE A 34 -12.30 -5.54 12.99
C ILE A 34 -13.09 -6.84 13.04
N ARG A 35 -13.94 -7.08 12.04
CA ARG A 35 -14.75 -8.30 11.94
C ARG A 35 -14.33 -9.13 10.74
N ASP A 36 -14.54 -10.43 10.81
CA ASP A 36 -14.30 -11.36 9.71
C ASP A 36 -12.88 -11.19 9.12
N LEU A 37 -11.88 -11.07 10.01
CA LEU A 37 -10.48 -10.98 9.61
C LEU A 37 -10.04 -12.26 8.93
N GLU A 38 -9.59 -12.14 7.70
CA GLU A 38 -8.96 -13.21 6.92
C GLU A 38 -7.51 -12.87 6.67
N ASP A 39 -6.64 -13.85 6.87
CA ASP A 39 -5.20 -13.79 6.67
C ASP A 39 -4.87 -14.52 5.37
N HIS A 40 -4.37 -13.77 4.38
CA HIS A 40 -4.03 -14.26 3.05
C HIS A 40 -2.51 -14.22 2.78
N THR A 41 -1.69 -14.03 3.80
CA THR A 41 -0.23 -13.86 3.65
C THR A 41 0.48 -15.05 2.98
N GLY A 42 -0.19 -16.19 2.88
CA GLY A 42 0.26 -17.36 2.11
C GLY A 42 -0.12 -17.35 0.63
N ASP A 43 -0.98 -16.42 0.20
CA ASP A 43 -1.48 -16.34 -1.18
C ASP A 43 -0.90 -15.13 -1.91
N PHE A 44 -0.10 -15.39 -2.95
CA PHE A 44 0.56 -14.33 -3.72
C PHE A 44 -0.39 -13.55 -4.65
N ASP A 45 -1.62 -14.02 -4.84
CA ASP A 45 -2.58 -13.40 -5.75
C ASP A 45 -3.56 -12.46 -5.05
N THR A 46 -3.58 -12.44 -3.72
CA THR A 46 -4.42 -11.57 -2.90
C THR A 46 -3.61 -10.50 -2.16
N LEU A 47 -4.29 -9.59 -1.45
CA LEU A 47 -3.67 -8.69 -0.46
C LEU A 47 -3.54 -9.43 0.86
N ASP A 48 -2.58 -9.05 1.70
CA ASP A 48 -2.16 -9.81 2.89
C ASP A 48 -3.31 -10.05 3.89
N PHE A 49 -4.22 -9.07 4.04
CA PHE A 49 -5.35 -9.18 4.97
C PHE A 49 -6.63 -8.62 4.36
N SER A 50 -7.77 -9.17 4.79
CA SER A 50 -9.06 -8.55 4.57
C SER A 50 -9.94 -8.66 5.81
N PHE A 51 -10.80 -7.67 6.04
CA PHE A 51 -11.73 -7.64 7.17
C PHE A 51 -12.96 -6.79 6.87
N THR A 52 -13.98 -6.92 7.71
CA THR A 52 -15.20 -6.10 7.64
C THR A 52 -15.16 -5.00 8.70
N HIS A 53 -15.36 -3.74 8.27
CA HIS A 53 -15.56 -2.58 9.15
C HIS A 53 -16.66 -1.68 8.61
N GLY A 54 -17.61 -1.30 9.47
CA GLY A 54 -18.74 -0.45 9.07
C GLY A 54 -19.59 -1.04 7.92
N GLY A 55 -19.70 -2.36 7.85
CA GLY A 55 -20.43 -3.08 6.78
C GLY A 55 -19.71 -3.11 5.44
N ARG A 56 -18.44 -2.73 5.37
CA ARG A 56 -17.61 -2.72 4.15
C ARG A 56 -16.43 -3.67 4.28
N ARG A 57 -16.07 -4.33 3.18
CA ARG A 57 -14.83 -5.12 3.11
C ARG A 57 -13.65 -4.18 2.89
N VAL A 58 -12.65 -4.32 3.72
CA VAL A 58 -11.38 -3.58 3.71
C VAL A 58 -10.27 -4.57 3.40
N TYR A 59 -9.37 -4.21 2.51
CA TYR A 59 -8.21 -5.03 2.12
C TYR A 59 -6.92 -4.28 2.46
N VAL A 60 -5.99 -4.95 3.10
CA VAL A 60 -4.73 -4.36 3.55
C VAL A 60 -3.56 -5.16 3.01
N ASP A 61 -2.57 -4.47 2.47
CA ASP A 61 -1.29 -5.03 2.07
C ASP A 61 -0.19 -4.40 2.93
N LEU A 62 0.61 -5.22 3.60
CA LEU A 62 1.74 -4.78 4.42
C LEU A 62 3.02 -4.86 3.61
N LYS A 63 3.79 -3.79 3.64
CA LYS A 63 5.14 -3.77 3.04
C LYS A 63 6.15 -3.18 4.01
N GLU A 64 7.31 -3.80 4.05
CA GLU A 64 8.40 -3.36 4.89
C GLU A 64 9.47 -2.61 4.10
N LYS A 65 9.87 -1.44 4.60
CA LYS A 65 11.05 -0.73 4.15
C LYS A 65 12.19 -1.01 5.10
N LEU A 66 13.03 -1.97 4.75
CA LEU A 66 14.11 -2.45 5.62
C LEU A 66 15.38 -1.58 5.60
N ARG A 67 15.55 -0.73 4.59
CA ARG A 67 16.75 0.09 4.40
C ARG A 67 16.45 1.37 3.62
N ARG A 68 17.34 2.34 3.76
CA ARG A 68 17.36 3.53 2.89
C ARG A 68 17.74 3.12 1.46
N TYR A 69 17.18 3.81 0.50
CA TYR A 69 17.53 3.58 -0.91
C TYR A 69 18.84 4.29 -1.28
N SER A 70 19.47 3.80 -2.36
CA SER A 70 20.69 4.37 -2.90
C SER A 70 20.45 5.74 -3.55
N SER A 71 21.52 6.51 -3.75
CA SER A 71 21.48 7.79 -4.45
C SER A 71 20.90 7.70 -5.86
N GLY A 72 21.11 6.57 -6.56
CA GLY A 72 20.52 6.36 -7.88
C GLY A 72 18.98 6.27 -7.86
N ILE A 73 18.39 5.70 -6.81
CA ILE A 73 16.94 5.70 -6.62
C ILE A 73 16.46 7.09 -6.17
N ALA A 74 17.19 7.74 -5.26
CA ALA A 74 16.86 9.09 -4.82
C ALA A 74 16.89 10.10 -5.98
N GLY A 75 17.80 9.92 -6.92
CA GLY A 75 17.90 10.75 -8.12
C GLY A 75 16.71 10.62 -9.10
N LEU A 76 15.88 9.59 -8.97
CA LEU A 76 14.64 9.48 -9.76
C LEU A 76 13.56 10.48 -9.32
N TRP A 77 13.64 10.94 -8.07
CA TRP A 77 12.69 11.90 -7.52
C TRP A 77 13.38 12.86 -6.55
N PRO A 78 14.12 13.83 -7.08
CA PRO A 78 14.97 14.73 -6.27
C PRO A 78 14.19 15.57 -5.25
N GLU A 79 12.91 15.86 -5.53
CA GLU A 79 12.06 16.69 -4.68
C GLU A 79 11.61 15.98 -3.41
N VAL A 80 11.72 14.65 -3.36
CA VAL A 80 11.35 13.84 -2.19
C VAL A 80 12.60 13.46 -1.42
N PRO A 81 12.68 13.76 -0.10
CA PRO A 81 13.79 13.33 0.72
C PRO A 81 14.02 11.81 0.62
N PRO A 82 15.27 11.33 0.51
CA PRO A 82 15.55 9.89 0.38
C PRO A 82 15.00 9.04 1.53
N ALA A 83 14.82 9.64 2.72
CA ALA A 83 14.19 8.99 3.86
C ALA A 83 12.70 8.70 3.63
N ASP A 84 12.03 9.54 2.84
CA ASP A 84 10.59 9.43 2.55
C ASP A 84 10.27 8.59 1.32
N LEU A 85 11.26 8.22 0.53
CA LEU A 85 11.02 7.38 -0.63
C LEU A 85 10.64 5.95 -0.23
N PHE A 86 9.65 5.39 -0.92
CA PHE A 86 9.24 3.99 -0.79
C PHE A 86 8.98 3.38 -2.18
N ILE A 87 9.41 2.14 -2.36
CA ILE A 87 9.26 1.41 -3.62
C ILE A 87 8.29 0.25 -3.41
N VAL A 88 7.25 0.20 -4.22
CA VAL A 88 6.33 -0.93 -4.31
C VAL A 88 6.38 -1.55 -5.71
N ASP A 89 6.16 -2.86 -5.81
CA ASP A 89 5.99 -3.53 -7.08
C ASP A 89 4.70 -3.06 -7.77
N GLU A 90 4.78 -2.77 -9.06
CA GLU A 90 3.63 -2.27 -9.82
C GLU A 90 2.44 -3.23 -9.78
N THR A 91 2.69 -4.54 -9.78
CA THR A 91 1.65 -5.57 -9.63
C THR A 91 0.90 -5.44 -8.31
N VAL A 92 1.62 -5.27 -7.21
CA VAL A 92 1.02 -5.06 -5.87
C VAL A 92 0.25 -3.75 -5.86
N PHE A 93 0.88 -2.67 -6.33
CA PHE A 93 0.24 -1.35 -6.41
C PHE A 93 -1.09 -1.40 -7.17
N ARG A 94 -1.11 -2.02 -8.36
CA ARG A 94 -2.34 -2.19 -9.15
C ARG A 94 -3.39 -3.01 -8.42
N ARG A 95 -2.98 -4.10 -7.76
CA ARG A 95 -3.89 -4.96 -7.00
C ARG A 95 -4.59 -4.18 -5.89
N ILE A 96 -3.86 -3.35 -5.13
CA ILE A 96 -4.43 -2.50 -4.09
C ILE A 96 -5.45 -1.51 -4.68
N VAL A 97 -5.07 -0.83 -5.75
CA VAL A 97 -5.94 0.17 -6.41
C VAL A 97 -7.20 -0.47 -7.01
N TRP A 98 -7.11 -1.70 -7.52
CA TRP A 98 -8.25 -2.40 -8.13
C TRP A 98 -9.28 -2.95 -7.13
N GLN A 99 -9.03 -2.88 -5.83
CA GLN A 99 -10.02 -3.27 -4.80
C GLN A 99 -11.19 -2.28 -4.67
N GLY A 100 -11.43 -1.46 -5.69
CA GLY A 100 -12.63 -0.62 -5.76
C GLY A 100 -12.77 0.41 -4.64
N GLY A 101 -11.66 0.90 -4.12
CA GLY A 101 -11.63 1.86 -3.01
C GLY A 101 -11.60 1.21 -1.62
N GLY A 102 -11.47 -0.11 -1.56
CA GLY A 102 -11.29 -0.86 -0.30
C GLY A 102 -9.86 -1.34 -0.04
N GLY A 103 -8.89 -1.02 -0.93
CA GLY A 103 -7.50 -1.43 -0.79
C GLY A 103 -6.63 -0.36 -0.11
N TYR A 104 -5.85 -0.78 0.89
CA TYR A 104 -4.98 0.08 1.69
C TYR A 104 -3.57 -0.51 1.71
N LEU A 105 -2.56 0.37 1.63
CA LEU A 105 -1.16 -0.01 1.78
C LEU A 105 -0.66 0.47 3.13
N VAL A 106 -0.19 -0.46 3.94
CA VAL A 106 0.48 -0.19 5.20
C VAL A 106 1.98 -0.39 4.99
N VAL A 107 2.79 0.60 5.33
CA VAL A 107 4.24 0.54 5.22
C VAL A 107 4.89 0.66 6.58
N HIS A 108 5.69 -0.35 6.96
CA HIS A 108 6.56 -0.28 8.12
C HIS A 108 7.95 0.21 7.68
N ASP A 109 8.26 1.48 7.92
CA ASP A 109 9.55 2.10 7.60
C ASP A 109 10.54 1.92 8.77
N HIS A 110 11.30 0.83 8.79
CA HIS A 110 12.28 0.54 9.84
C HIS A 110 13.37 1.62 9.97
N PRO A 111 14.00 2.09 8.88
CA PRO A 111 14.97 3.18 8.97
C PRO A 111 14.40 4.49 9.52
N GLY A 112 13.13 4.76 9.24
CA GLY A 112 12.41 5.94 9.72
C GLY A 112 11.75 5.74 11.09
N ARG A 113 11.70 4.51 11.61
CA ARG A 113 11.01 4.13 12.85
C ARG A 113 9.56 4.62 12.86
N ARG A 114 8.84 4.36 11.77
CA ARG A 114 7.47 4.85 11.59
C ARG A 114 6.64 3.90 10.75
N TRP A 115 5.35 4.05 10.88
CA TRP A 115 4.35 3.42 10.03
C TRP A 115 3.68 4.48 9.17
N ALA A 116 3.35 4.11 7.93
CA ALA A 116 2.62 4.96 7.01
C ALA A 116 1.45 4.19 6.40
N ILE A 117 0.29 4.82 6.33
CA ILE A 117 -0.95 4.23 5.81
C ILE A 117 -1.40 5.06 4.62
N PHE A 118 -1.49 4.40 3.47
CA PHE A 118 -2.01 4.98 2.24
C PHE A 118 -3.41 4.42 1.97
N GLY A 119 -4.35 5.31 1.78
CA GLY A 119 -5.67 4.96 1.27
C GLY A 119 -5.70 4.99 -0.26
N PRO A 120 -6.85 4.61 -0.85
CA PRO A 120 -7.03 4.60 -2.30
C PRO A 120 -6.78 5.98 -2.95
N TRP A 121 -7.10 7.06 -2.26
CA TRP A 121 -6.93 8.42 -2.78
C TRP A 121 -5.47 8.82 -2.90
N GLU A 122 -4.67 8.56 -1.88
CA GLU A 122 -3.24 8.81 -1.89
C GLU A 122 -2.53 7.97 -2.96
N LEU A 123 -2.97 6.73 -3.15
CA LEU A 123 -2.39 5.83 -4.15
C LEU A 123 -2.80 6.20 -5.59
N THR A 124 -4.02 6.71 -5.80
CA THR A 124 -4.51 7.04 -7.15
C THR A 124 -4.22 8.47 -7.58
N LEU A 125 -4.36 9.42 -6.68
CA LEU A 125 -4.21 10.85 -6.98
C LEU A 125 -2.91 11.44 -6.44
N GLY A 126 -2.26 10.77 -5.47
CA GLY A 126 -1.00 11.22 -4.91
C GLY A 126 0.14 11.20 -5.93
N PRO A 127 1.15 12.05 -5.70
CA PRO A 127 2.33 12.08 -6.57
C PRO A 127 3.09 10.77 -6.48
N ARG A 128 3.50 10.26 -7.63
CA ARG A 128 4.26 9.01 -7.75
C ARG A 128 5.08 8.98 -9.02
N ILE A 129 6.17 8.21 -9.03
CA ILE A 129 6.96 7.94 -10.21
C ILE A 129 6.91 6.45 -10.54
N ARG A 130 6.62 6.13 -11.79
CA ARG A 130 6.74 4.76 -12.32
C ARG A 130 8.07 4.62 -13.02
N TYR A 131 8.79 3.56 -12.73
CA TYR A 131 10.03 3.24 -13.42
C TYR A 131 10.18 1.74 -13.63
N GLN A 132 11.00 1.38 -14.60
CA GLN A 132 11.30 0.00 -14.88
C GLN A 132 12.68 -0.36 -14.32
N ARG A 133 12.76 -1.42 -13.56
CA ARG A 133 14.03 -1.99 -13.12
C ARG A 133 14.33 -3.19 -13.99
N ARG A 134 15.51 -3.21 -14.63
CA ARG A 134 16.01 -4.41 -15.26
C ARG A 134 16.05 -5.52 -14.21
N GLY A 135 15.39 -6.65 -14.50
CA GLY A 135 15.50 -7.84 -13.69
C GLY A 135 16.96 -8.27 -13.54
N THR A 136 17.24 -9.07 -12.55
CA THR A 136 18.53 -9.77 -12.44
C THR A 136 18.77 -10.61 -13.71
N ARG A 137 20.01 -10.85 -14.06
CA ARG A 137 20.55 -11.46 -15.30
C ARG A 137 19.80 -12.66 -15.90
N THR A 138 18.81 -13.21 -15.22
CA THR A 138 18.04 -14.40 -15.62
C THR A 138 16.60 -14.13 -16.03
N SER A 139 16.07 -12.91 -15.89
CA SER A 139 14.72 -12.60 -16.34
C SER A 139 14.74 -11.57 -17.46
N GLU A 140 14.23 -11.93 -18.61
CA GLU A 140 13.99 -11.03 -19.75
C GLU A 140 12.87 -10.00 -19.48
N PHE A 141 12.20 -10.10 -18.32
CA PHE A 141 11.07 -9.28 -17.98
C PHE A 141 11.48 -8.06 -17.14
N PHE A 142 11.10 -6.88 -17.62
CA PHE A 142 11.17 -5.66 -16.83
C PHE A 142 10.08 -5.69 -15.74
N LYS A 143 10.49 -5.60 -14.48
CA LYS A 143 9.54 -5.42 -13.38
C LYS A 143 9.23 -3.95 -13.20
N GLY A 144 7.99 -3.57 -13.44
CA GLY A 144 7.49 -2.23 -13.12
C GLY A 144 7.55 -1.97 -11.62
N LYS A 145 7.99 -0.78 -11.25
CA LYS A 145 8.05 -0.29 -9.88
C LYS A 145 7.35 1.05 -9.79
N VAL A 146 6.71 1.29 -8.66
CA VAL A 146 6.12 2.58 -8.31
C VAL A 146 6.89 3.14 -7.12
N LEU A 147 7.35 4.37 -7.25
CA LEU A 147 8.00 5.12 -6.20
C LEU A 147 6.96 6.04 -5.57
N LEU A 148 6.77 5.92 -4.27
CA LEU A 148 5.85 6.71 -3.46
C LEU A 148 6.64 7.59 -2.48
N SER A 149 6.05 8.71 -2.07
CA SER A 149 6.54 9.49 -0.94
C SER A 149 5.78 9.09 0.32
N LEU A 150 6.50 8.63 1.35
CA LEU A 150 5.86 8.31 2.65
C LEU A 150 5.21 9.54 3.29
N SER A 151 5.70 10.75 3.01
CA SER A 151 5.07 11.99 3.50
C SER A 151 3.70 12.27 2.86
N ALA A 152 3.35 11.60 1.76
CA ALA A 152 2.03 11.69 1.13
C ALA A 152 1.03 10.68 1.69
N ALA A 153 1.40 9.86 2.67
CA ALA A 153 0.48 8.93 3.32
C ALA A 153 -0.62 9.67 4.10
N ALA A 154 -1.80 9.08 4.15
CA ALA A 154 -2.95 9.64 4.88
C ALA A 154 -2.80 9.52 6.40
N GLY A 155 -2.04 8.54 6.88
CA GLY A 155 -1.69 8.33 8.29
C GLY A 155 -0.20 8.07 8.45
N ILE A 156 0.46 8.74 9.39
CA ILE A 156 1.88 8.52 9.74
C ILE A 156 2.03 8.56 11.25
N GLY A 157 2.65 7.54 11.81
CA GLY A 157 2.91 7.46 13.26
C GLY A 157 4.13 6.62 13.62
N PRO A 158 4.67 6.76 14.83
CA PRO A 158 5.80 5.96 15.31
C PRO A 158 5.43 4.50 15.58
N ARG A 159 4.15 4.19 15.70
CA ARG A 159 3.58 2.85 15.89
C ARG A 159 2.38 2.68 14.98
N PHE A 160 2.11 1.44 14.59
CA PHE A 160 0.84 1.12 13.94
C PHE A 160 -0.31 1.28 14.93
N SER A 161 -1.39 1.89 14.47
CA SER A 161 -2.62 2.07 15.22
C SER A 161 -3.81 1.67 14.37
N VAL A 162 -4.71 0.86 14.93
CA VAL A 162 -5.98 0.52 14.27
C VAL A 162 -6.84 1.79 14.12
N ASP A 163 -6.76 2.73 15.07
CA ASP A 163 -7.48 4.01 14.97
C ASP A 163 -7.04 4.81 13.74
N ASP A 164 -5.73 4.88 13.48
CA ASP A 164 -5.21 5.55 12.29
C ASP A 164 -5.69 4.85 11.01
N LEU A 165 -5.62 3.51 10.96
CA LEU A 165 -6.12 2.75 9.81
C LEU A 165 -7.61 3.01 9.58
N LEU A 166 -8.43 2.88 10.60
CA LEU A 166 -9.88 3.08 10.49
C LEU A 166 -10.24 4.54 10.20
N GLY A 167 -9.44 5.50 10.70
CA GLY A 167 -9.54 6.91 10.35
C GLY A 167 -9.30 7.16 8.86
N VAL A 168 -8.28 6.54 8.29
CA VAL A 168 -7.99 6.58 6.83
C VAL A 168 -9.11 5.91 6.04
N VAL A 169 -9.62 4.76 6.50
CA VAL A 169 -10.78 4.08 5.89
C VAL A 169 -11.99 5.00 5.86
N ALA A 170 -12.38 5.58 7.00
CA ALA A 170 -13.51 6.47 7.11
C ALA A 170 -13.36 7.74 6.25
N SER A 171 -12.15 8.30 6.18
CA SER A 171 -11.85 9.46 5.33
C SER A 171 -11.99 9.11 3.84
N SER A 172 -11.50 7.95 3.43
CA SER A 172 -11.61 7.48 2.04
C SER A 172 -13.05 7.30 1.62
N VAL A 173 -13.88 6.76 2.49
CA VAL A 173 -15.33 6.59 2.25
C VAL A 173 -16.00 7.95 2.09
N ARG A 174 -15.79 8.90 3.01
CA ARG A 174 -16.37 10.24 2.92
C ARG A 174 -16.02 10.95 1.62
N ARG A 175 -14.75 10.89 1.19
CA ARG A 175 -14.31 11.49 -0.09
C ARG A 175 -15.01 10.85 -1.28
N ARG A 176 -15.18 9.53 -1.28
CA ARG A 176 -15.90 8.82 -2.34
C ARG A 176 -17.36 9.27 -2.42
N ASP A 177 -18.04 9.39 -1.29
CA ASP A 177 -19.44 9.80 -1.24
C ASP A 177 -19.62 11.25 -1.72
N GLN A 178 -18.61 12.11 -1.54
CA GLN A 178 -18.61 13.51 -2.03
C GLN A 178 -18.37 13.62 -3.55
N VAL A 179 -17.60 12.72 -4.14
CA VAL A 179 -17.28 12.76 -5.60
C VAL A 179 -18.46 12.21 -6.42
N GLY A 180 -19.36 11.43 -5.82
CA GLY A 180 -20.46 10.76 -6.53
C GLY A 180 -19.96 9.65 -7.45
N PRO A 181 -20.85 8.94 -8.16
CA PRO A 181 -20.47 7.96 -9.14
C PRO A 181 -19.76 8.66 -10.31
N VAL A 182 -18.52 8.20 -10.60
CA VAL A 182 -17.79 8.64 -11.78
C VAL A 182 -18.61 8.19 -13.01
N PRO A 183 -19.01 9.11 -13.91
CA PRO A 183 -19.73 8.70 -15.10
C PRO A 183 -18.87 7.72 -15.92
N ILE A 184 -19.42 6.57 -16.21
CA ILE A 184 -18.76 5.61 -17.11
C ILE A 184 -18.81 6.23 -18.50
N PRO A 185 -17.68 6.40 -19.20
CA PRO A 185 -17.69 6.94 -20.55
C PRO A 185 -18.63 6.11 -21.45
N GLY A 186 -19.69 6.73 -21.96
CA GLY A 186 -20.71 6.09 -22.80
C GLY A 186 -22.02 5.77 -22.09
N GLU A 187 -22.14 5.89 -20.79
CA GLU A 187 -23.45 5.87 -20.12
C GLU A 187 -24.08 7.28 -20.13
N ALA A 188 -25.34 7.34 -20.57
CA ALA A 188 -26.11 8.57 -20.46
C ALA A 188 -26.25 8.96 -18.97
N PRO A 189 -26.11 10.25 -18.61
CA PRO A 189 -26.27 10.69 -17.24
C PRO A 189 -27.65 10.27 -16.73
N PRO A 190 -27.78 9.84 -15.47
CA PRO A 190 -29.07 9.54 -14.89
C PRO A 190 -29.98 10.77 -15.04
N VAL A 191 -31.15 10.55 -15.61
CA VAL A 191 -32.18 11.58 -15.73
C VAL A 191 -32.60 11.96 -14.29
N VAL A 192 -32.10 13.07 -13.80
CA VAL A 192 -32.60 13.66 -12.55
C VAL A 192 -33.99 14.15 -12.86
N GLY A 193 -35.01 13.35 -12.48
CA GLY A 193 -36.40 13.71 -12.60
C GLY A 193 -36.63 15.01 -11.80
N GLY A 194 -36.89 16.09 -12.54
CA GLY A 194 -37.36 17.33 -11.93
C GLY A 194 -38.75 17.10 -11.36
N PHE A 195 -38.93 17.56 -10.13
CA PHE A 195 -40.22 17.84 -9.54
C PHE A 195 -40.69 19.25 -9.90
#